data_4086bcb8f00590c43b919ea9a726f486
#
_entry.id   4086bcb8f00590c43b919ea9a726f486
#
_cell.length_a   1.000
_cell.length_b   1.000
_cell.length_c   1.000
_cell.angle_alpha   90.00
_cell.angle_beta   90.00
_cell.angle_gamma   90.00
#
_symmetry.space_group_name_H-M   'P 1'
#
loop_
_entity.id
_entity.type
_entity.pdbx_description
1 polymer ?
#
loop_
_entity_poly.entity_id
_entity_poly.type
_entity_poly.pdbx_seq_one_letter_code
_entity_poly.pdbx_strand_id
1 'polypeptide(L)'
;MTRRVLTRLAPDTVPGMSALHGRIVAETERAVSVTAGPDAGASLAVHGLGAFHSVVDAIDVGAIREHVLETLRPELLRLATAIGRSVMQWGDDFYVDDYLILRINYPYEVALGADPRAENPGIGRLSPSVRSLAQQRKTTDTTYAPKTYHHNQPPASWAHGPHIDSWAGHSRDGVNLWWAITPVPAEAGVVLYPELAERQLRCDRRSLYLAPGYRLPTPTFVSLAAGEMLVFDPEFLHGTRLNTTTSTRVAVSARLNPRQPVFDAACFYAREFWHRAENIEAGHFDRVIHLPREHHLAPASEVAPEPPDPVPTVRLGVACSPGPVRVCDQTMLPIGQRLVVEFADRRILMVNGDLGVRAFDTVCPHVGADLTDGAVDGETLFCPGHAVAFNLRDGSSPCASLALDLWDVAEEGSEWILMVPERSASRS
;
A
#
# COMPACT_ATOMS: atom_id res chain seq x y z
N MET A 1 -11.67 2.60 -25.12
CA MET A 1 -10.71 2.62 -24.00
C MET A 1 -10.96 3.88 -23.17
N THR A 2 -11.43 3.75 -21.96
CA THR A 2 -11.56 4.89 -21.04
C THR A 2 -10.15 5.30 -20.63
N ARG A 3 -9.79 6.56 -20.85
CA ARG A 3 -8.46 7.08 -20.51
C ARG A 3 -8.30 7.00 -18.98
N ARG A 4 -7.34 6.24 -18.48
CA ARG A 4 -7.07 6.14 -17.05
C ARG A 4 -6.63 7.49 -16.50
N VAL A 5 -7.15 7.84 -15.35
CA VAL A 5 -6.85 9.12 -14.68
C VAL A 5 -5.60 8.96 -13.85
N LEU A 6 -4.65 9.86 -14.03
CA LEU A 6 -3.49 10.06 -13.14
C LEU A 6 -3.12 11.53 -13.19
N THR A 7 -3.42 12.25 -12.12
CA THR A 7 -3.26 13.72 -12.07
C THR A 7 -2.84 14.14 -10.67
N ARG A 8 -1.98 15.16 -10.60
CA ARG A 8 -1.63 15.85 -9.36
C ARG A 8 -2.35 17.19 -9.31
N LEU A 9 -2.96 17.51 -8.18
CA LEU A 9 -3.60 18.79 -7.90
C LEU A 9 -2.73 19.57 -6.91
N ALA A 10 -2.42 20.81 -7.26
CA ALA A 10 -1.79 21.77 -6.34
C ALA A 10 -2.82 22.24 -5.29
N PRO A 11 -2.38 22.75 -4.13
CA PRO A 11 -3.27 23.18 -3.04
C PRO A 11 -4.37 24.17 -3.43
N ASP A 12 -4.11 25.02 -4.43
CA ASP A 12 -5.04 26.07 -4.87
C ASP A 12 -5.84 25.68 -6.12
N THR A 13 -5.74 24.42 -6.57
CA THR A 13 -6.46 23.95 -7.78
C THR A 13 -7.98 24.00 -7.58
N VAL A 14 -8.46 23.73 -6.36
CA VAL A 14 -9.89 23.75 -6.03
C VAL A 14 -10.14 24.77 -4.91
N PRO A 15 -11.12 25.65 -5.07
CA PRO A 15 -11.46 26.64 -4.02
C PRO A 15 -11.72 25.97 -2.67
N GLY A 16 -11.09 26.51 -1.63
CA GLY A 16 -11.21 26.00 -0.26
C GLY A 16 -10.29 24.84 0.11
N MET A 17 -9.57 24.25 -0.84
CA MET A 17 -8.66 23.11 -0.57
C MET A 17 -7.55 23.50 0.43
N SER A 18 -6.85 24.62 0.22
CA SER A 18 -5.82 25.11 1.17
C SER A 18 -6.39 25.45 2.54
N ALA A 19 -7.57 26.08 2.58
CA ALA A 19 -8.22 26.39 3.87
C ALA A 19 -8.61 25.14 4.63
N LEU A 20 -9.17 24.13 3.96
CA LEU A 20 -9.53 22.86 4.59
C LEU A 20 -8.28 22.07 5.03
N HIS A 21 -7.18 22.13 4.26
CA HIS A 21 -5.90 21.57 4.69
C HIS A 21 -5.46 22.14 6.04
N GLY A 22 -5.45 23.48 6.19
CA GLY A 22 -5.14 24.14 7.47
C GLY A 22 -6.09 23.72 8.60
N ARG A 23 -7.37 23.54 8.31
CA ARG A 23 -8.35 23.04 9.29
C ARG A 23 -8.10 21.60 9.72
N ILE A 24 -7.68 20.71 8.81
CA ILE A 24 -7.32 19.33 9.16
C ILE A 24 -6.13 19.34 10.12
N VAL A 25 -5.11 20.16 9.84
CA VAL A 25 -3.95 20.31 10.72
C VAL A 25 -4.39 20.78 12.11
N ALA A 26 -5.09 21.91 12.18
CA ALA A 26 -5.54 22.50 13.46
C ALA A 26 -6.47 21.57 14.25
N GLU A 27 -7.38 20.87 13.57
CA GLU A 27 -8.30 19.93 14.20
C GLU A 27 -7.56 18.68 14.72
N THR A 28 -6.51 18.23 14.01
CA THR A 28 -5.67 17.14 14.48
C THR A 28 -4.89 17.54 15.73
N GLU A 29 -4.31 18.73 15.76
CA GLU A 29 -3.63 19.29 16.95
C GLU A 29 -4.58 19.41 18.16
N ARG A 30 -5.82 19.87 17.90
CA ARG A 30 -6.86 19.96 18.93
C ARG A 30 -7.26 18.57 19.45
N ALA A 31 -7.47 17.61 18.58
CA ALA A 31 -7.79 16.23 18.95
C ALA A 31 -6.67 15.60 19.79
N VAL A 32 -5.42 15.86 19.43
CA VAL A 32 -4.24 15.42 20.22
C VAL A 32 -4.23 16.08 21.60
N SER A 33 -4.51 17.39 21.67
CA SER A 33 -4.60 18.07 22.97
C SER A 33 -5.65 17.47 23.91
N VAL A 34 -6.77 17.02 23.36
CA VAL A 34 -7.86 16.37 24.11
C VAL A 34 -7.50 14.95 24.53
N THR A 35 -6.84 14.19 23.66
CA THR A 35 -6.60 12.75 23.87
C THR A 35 -5.30 12.48 24.62
N ALA A 36 -4.20 13.15 24.23
CA ALA A 36 -2.85 12.95 24.77
C ALA A 36 -2.39 14.08 25.72
N GLY A 37 -3.23 15.10 25.91
CA GLY A 37 -2.97 16.21 26.81
C GLY A 37 -2.52 17.50 26.09
N PRO A 38 -2.67 18.67 26.76
CA PRO A 38 -2.41 19.97 26.15
C PRO A 38 -0.95 20.18 25.74
N ASP A 39 0.00 19.60 26.45
CA ASP A 39 1.42 19.71 26.13
C ASP A 39 1.75 18.96 24.82
N ALA A 40 1.11 17.81 24.58
CA ALA A 40 1.25 17.05 23.34
C ALA A 40 0.72 17.85 22.14
N GLY A 41 -0.46 18.47 22.28
CA GLY A 41 -1.01 19.34 21.24
C GLY A 41 -0.15 20.58 20.97
N ALA A 42 0.36 21.24 22.04
CA ALA A 42 1.26 22.38 21.91
C ALA A 42 2.58 21.98 21.21
N SER A 43 3.15 20.83 21.56
CA SER A 43 4.35 20.30 20.91
C SER A 43 4.10 20.04 19.42
N LEU A 44 2.95 19.48 19.07
CA LEU A 44 2.59 19.19 17.67
C LEU A 44 2.40 20.48 16.86
N ALA A 45 1.80 21.53 17.46
CA ALA A 45 1.68 22.83 16.82
C ALA A 45 3.04 23.49 16.50
N VAL A 46 4.06 23.22 17.31
CA VAL A 46 5.43 23.71 17.09
C VAL A 46 6.20 22.89 16.06
N HIS A 47 6.11 21.57 16.15
CA HIS A 47 6.94 20.65 15.34
C HIS A 47 6.22 20.11 14.09
N GLY A 48 4.92 20.37 13.97
CA GLY A 48 4.06 19.91 12.88
C GLY A 48 3.67 18.43 13.00
N LEU A 49 2.72 18.01 12.16
CA LEU A 49 2.17 16.64 12.17
C LEU A 49 3.20 15.55 11.83
N GLY A 50 4.33 15.91 11.25
CA GLY A 50 5.45 14.97 11.03
C GLY A 50 6.03 14.40 12.32
N ALA A 51 5.91 15.13 13.44
CA ALA A 51 6.35 14.72 14.77
C ALA A 51 5.28 13.95 15.58
N PHE A 52 4.16 13.61 14.99
CA PHE A 52 3.00 13.01 15.68
C PHE A 52 3.38 11.78 16.52
N HIS A 53 4.21 10.89 15.99
CA HIS A 53 4.68 9.67 16.65
C HIS A 53 5.51 9.93 17.92
N SER A 54 6.02 11.14 18.12
CA SER A 54 6.83 11.48 19.30
C SER A 54 6.00 12.00 20.49
N VAL A 55 4.71 12.30 20.26
CA VAL A 55 3.83 12.89 21.27
C VAL A 55 2.52 12.13 21.47
N VAL A 56 2.19 11.17 20.60
CA VAL A 56 0.95 10.38 20.66
C VAL A 56 1.29 8.90 20.67
N ASP A 57 0.75 8.17 21.64
CA ASP A 57 0.80 6.72 21.62
C ASP A 57 -0.03 6.15 20.45
N ALA A 58 0.50 5.15 19.79
CA ALA A 58 -0.15 4.54 18.63
C ALA A 58 -1.57 4.00 18.93
N ILE A 59 -1.86 3.63 20.18
CA ILE A 59 -3.18 3.13 20.59
C ILE A 59 -4.25 4.25 20.53
N ASP A 60 -3.86 5.49 20.67
CA ASP A 60 -4.77 6.65 20.69
C ASP A 60 -5.08 7.19 19.29
N VAL A 61 -4.30 6.80 18.29
CA VAL A 61 -4.44 7.27 16.89
C VAL A 61 -5.86 7.06 16.38
N GLY A 62 -6.48 5.93 16.72
CA GLY A 62 -7.84 5.62 16.26
C GLY A 62 -8.88 6.63 16.71
N ALA A 63 -8.84 7.04 17.99
CA ALA A 63 -9.76 8.03 18.55
C ALA A 63 -9.57 9.42 17.93
N ILE A 64 -8.30 9.83 17.73
CA ILE A 64 -7.95 11.10 17.08
C ILE A 64 -8.47 11.12 15.64
N ARG A 65 -8.24 10.06 14.88
CA ARG A 65 -8.72 9.92 13.48
C ARG A 65 -10.24 10.04 13.40
N GLU A 66 -10.97 9.33 14.27
CA GLU A 66 -12.42 9.37 14.31
C GLU A 66 -12.93 10.79 14.59
N HIS A 67 -12.35 11.44 15.59
CA HIS A 67 -12.71 12.81 15.96
C HIS A 67 -12.52 13.79 14.79
N VAL A 68 -11.34 13.79 14.16
CA VAL A 68 -11.03 14.69 13.03
C VAL A 68 -11.95 14.45 11.85
N LEU A 69 -12.16 13.17 11.48
CA LEU A 69 -13.02 12.81 10.36
C LEU A 69 -14.49 13.19 10.61
N GLU A 70 -15.05 12.90 11.79
CA GLU A 70 -16.45 13.24 12.07
C GLU A 70 -16.66 14.76 12.13
N THR A 71 -15.68 15.50 12.68
CA THR A 71 -15.74 16.98 12.75
C THR A 71 -15.69 17.61 11.35
N LEU A 72 -14.83 17.10 10.46
CA LEU A 72 -14.58 17.72 9.14
C LEU A 72 -15.28 17.01 7.99
N ARG A 73 -16.07 15.97 8.28
CA ARG A 73 -16.74 15.15 7.27
C ARG A 73 -17.54 15.96 6.25
N PRO A 74 -18.40 16.91 6.63
CA PRO A 74 -19.17 17.69 5.65
C PRO A 74 -18.29 18.48 4.69
N GLU A 75 -17.19 19.05 5.17
CA GLU A 75 -16.28 19.83 4.35
C GLU A 75 -15.43 18.94 3.43
N LEU A 76 -15.01 17.76 3.91
CA LEU A 76 -14.30 16.78 3.08
C LEU A 76 -15.18 16.28 1.93
N LEU A 77 -16.45 15.99 2.20
CA LEU A 77 -17.41 15.59 1.17
C LEU A 77 -17.67 16.72 0.16
N ARG A 78 -17.81 17.97 0.63
CA ARG A 78 -17.95 19.13 -0.26
C ARG A 78 -16.71 19.36 -1.13
N LEU A 79 -15.50 19.22 -0.57
CA LEU A 79 -14.28 19.33 -1.36
C LEU A 79 -14.22 18.23 -2.43
N ALA A 80 -14.52 17.00 -2.07
CA ALA A 80 -14.56 15.87 -3.01
C ALA A 80 -15.59 16.15 -4.13
N THR A 81 -16.77 16.69 -3.80
CA THR A 81 -17.79 17.12 -4.78
C THR A 81 -17.24 18.22 -5.69
N ALA A 82 -16.58 19.24 -5.13
CA ALA A 82 -15.99 20.32 -5.92
C ALA A 82 -14.90 19.81 -6.89
N ILE A 83 -14.13 18.80 -6.51
CA ILE A 83 -13.16 18.13 -7.40
C ILE A 83 -13.90 17.43 -8.56
N GLY A 84 -14.97 16.70 -8.29
CA GLY A 84 -15.80 16.08 -9.32
C GLY A 84 -16.33 17.11 -10.34
N ARG A 85 -16.77 18.27 -9.85
CA ARG A 85 -17.27 19.35 -10.69
C ARG A 85 -16.18 20.06 -11.50
N SER A 86 -15.14 20.55 -10.83
CA SER A 86 -14.19 21.49 -11.43
C SER A 86 -13.01 20.82 -12.12
N VAL A 87 -12.54 19.70 -11.58
CA VAL A 87 -11.36 18.98 -12.09
C VAL A 87 -11.77 17.87 -13.05
N MET A 88 -12.70 17.03 -12.61
CA MET A 88 -13.18 15.91 -13.42
C MET A 88 -14.22 16.34 -14.46
N GLN A 89 -14.79 17.53 -14.30
CA GLN A 89 -15.82 18.11 -15.20
C GLN A 89 -17.05 17.19 -15.35
N TRP A 90 -17.41 16.48 -14.27
CA TRP A 90 -18.58 15.61 -14.28
C TRP A 90 -19.88 16.42 -14.12
N GLY A 91 -20.93 15.95 -14.78
CA GLY A 91 -22.28 16.49 -14.66
C GLY A 91 -22.91 16.22 -13.29
N ASP A 92 -24.25 16.17 -13.24
CA ASP A 92 -24.98 16.10 -11.96
C ASP A 92 -25.03 14.69 -11.33
N ASP A 93 -24.83 13.66 -12.11
CA ASP A 93 -25.07 12.27 -11.71
C ASP A 93 -23.85 11.51 -11.16
N PHE A 94 -22.88 12.21 -10.58
CA PHE A 94 -21.74 11.52 -9.94
C PHE A 94 -21.96 11.33 -8.44
N TYR A 95 -21.12 10.46 -7.86
CA TYR A 95 -21.21 10.04 -6.48
C TYR A 95 -19.91 10.27 -5.74
N VAL A 96 -20.03 10.52 -4.43
CA VAL A 96 -18.90 10.70 -3.48
C VAL A 96 -18.99 9.63 -2.42
N ASP A 97 -17.91 8.89 -2.18
CA ASP A 97 -17.85 7.87 -1.13
C ASP A 97 -17.63 8.52 0.24
N ASP A 98 -18.47 8.18 1.19
CA ASP A 98 -18.37 8.62 2.59
C ASP A 98 -17.43 7.73 3.43
N TYR A 99 -16.77 6.77 2.81
CA TYR A 99 -15.71 6.01 3.47
C TYR A 99 -14.39 6.79 3.43
N LEU A 100 -14.38 7.89 4.18
CA LEU A 100 -13.21 8.74 4.32
C LEU A 100 -12.17 8.07 5.24
N ILE A 101 -10.90 8.20 4.88
CA ILE A 101 -9.80 7.64 5.67
C ILE A 101 -8.76 8.72 5.95
N LEU A 102 -8.58 9.06 7.22
CA LEU A 102 -7.40 9.81 7.68
C LEU A 102 -6.29 8.81 8.03
N ARG A 103 -5.22 8.82 7.25
CA ARG A 103 -4.08 7.93 7.39
C ARG A 103 -3.00 8.60 8.22
N ILE A 104 -2.76 8.13 9.44
CA ILE A 104 -1.63 8.55 10.29
C ILE A 104 -0.69 7.34 10.38
N ASN A 105 0.43 7.43 9.68
CA ASN A 105 1.35 6.31 9.47
C ASN A 105 2.73 6.65 10.07
N TYR A 106 3.10 5.96 11.14
CA TYR A 106 4.34 6.18 11.87
C TYR A 106 5.56 5.73 11.06
N PRO A 107 6.76 6.27 11.36
CA PRO A 107 8.01 5.65 10.95
C PRO A 107 8.06 4.18 11.35
N TYR A 108 8.55 3.33 10.47
CA TYR A 108 8.57 1.88 10.73
C TYR A 108 9.35 1.50 11.99
N GLU A 109 10.54 2.08 12.17
CA GLU A 109 11.39 1.82 13.35
C GLU A 109 10.69 2.19 14.67
N VAL A 110 9.90 3.26 14.67
CA VAL A 110 9.10 3.64 15.85
C VAL A 110 7.94 2.66 16.05
N ALA A 111 7.28 2.29 14.97
CA ALA A 111 6.11 1.42 15.02
C ALA A 111 6.43 -0.01 15.47
N LEU A 112 7.67 -0.47 15.36
CA LEU A 112 8.12 -1.77 15.90
C LEU A 112 7.91 -1.88 17.41
N GLY A 113 8.02 -0.77 18.14
CA GLY A 113 7.79 -0.71 19.59
C GLY A 113 6.35 -0.33 19.99
N ALA A 114 5.45 -0.09 19.02
CA ALA A 114 4.10 0.33 19.32
C ALA A 114 3.21 -0.82 19.82
N ASP A 115 2.16 -0.46 20.55
CA ASP A 115 1.16 -1.44 21.03
C ASP A 115 0.55 -2.19 19.83
N PRO A 116 0.56 -3.53 19.83
CA PRO A 116 0.01 -4.34 18.74
C PRO A 116 -1.52 -4.17 18.57
N ARG A 117 -2.21 -3.56 19.54
CA ARG A 117 -3.63 -3.21 19.46
C ARG A 117 -3.90 -1.90 18.73
N ALA A 118 -2.86 -1.14 18.38
CA ALA A 118 -3.00 0.08 17.59
C ALA A 118 -3.75 -0.17 16.27
N GLU A 119 -4.44 0.85 15.77
CA GLU A 119 -5.21 0.73 14.54
C GLU A 119 -4.34 0.87 13.29
N ASN A 120 -4.70 0.10 12.27
CA ASN A 120 -4.10 0.21 10.95
C ASN A 120 -4.46 1.57 10.30
N PRO A 121 -3.47 2.36 9.85
CA PRO A 121 -3.71 3.66 9.23
C PRO A 121 -4.44 3.60 7.89
N GLY A 122 -4.48 2.44 7.25
CA GLY A 122 -5.17 2.24 5.98
C GLY A 122 -6.66 1.91 6.11
N ILE A 123 -7.18 1.71 7.32
CA ILE A 123 -8.57 1.36 7.56
C ILE A 123 -9.34 2.59 8.06
N GLY A 124 -10.45 2.94 7.39
CA GLY A 124 -11.37 3.95 7.86
C GLY A 124 -12.16 3.45 9.06
N ARG A 125 -12.45 4.33 10.01
CA ARG A 125 -13.26 4.02 11.17
C ARG A 125 -14.72 4.35 10.87
N LEU A 126 -15.55 3.33 10.83
CA LEU A 126 -16.98 3.47 10.65
C LEU A 126 -17.68 3.63 12.01
N SER A 127 -18.78 4.36 12.04
CA SER A 127 -19.61 4.42 13.25
C SER A 127 -20.02 3.01 13.72
N PRO A 128 -20.25 2.79 15.01
CA PRO A 128 -20.59 1.46 15.54
C PRO A 128 -21.76 0.79 14.81
N SER A 129 -22.81 1.56 14.46
CA SER A 129 -23.98 1.05 13.74
C SER A 129 -23.63 0.60 12.32
N VAL A 130 -22.86 1.39 11.59
CA VAL A 130 -22.40 1.05 10.24
C VAL A 130 -21.42 -0.12 10.28
N ARG A 131 -20.56 -0.18 11.29
CA ARG A 131 -19.63 -1.28 11.53
C ARG A 131 -20.38 -2.59 11.78
N SER A 132 -21.43 -2.57 12.61
CA SER A 132 -22.27 -3.73 12.87
C SER A 132 -22.94 -4.24 11.60
N LEU A 133 -23.56 -3.36 10.81
CA LEU A 133 -24.16 -3.73 9.52
C LEU A 133 -23.10 -4.27 8.54
N ALA A 134 -21.92 -3.69 8.54
CA ALA A 134 -20.80 -4.16 7.75
C ALA A 134 -20.31 -5.55 8.20
N GLN A 135 -20.33 -5.85 9.50
CA GLN A 135 -19.95 -7.15 10.05
C GLN A 135 -20.98 -8.23 9.80
N GLN A 136 -22.27 -7.93 9.96
CA GLN A 136 -23.36 -8.89 9.72
C GLN A 136 -23.36 -9.49 8.32
N ARG A 137 -22.81 -8.76 7.33
CA ARG A 137 -22.69 -9.21 5.94
C ARG A 137 -21.39 -9.91 5.60
N LYS A 138 -20.38 -9.81 6.48
CA LYS A 138 -19.15 -10.59 6.39
C LYS A 138 -19.37 -12.07 6.76
N THR A 139 -20.43 -12.36 7.49
CA THR A 139 -20.61 -13.66 8.15
C THR A 139 -21.18 -14.76 7.26
N THR A 140 -21.60 -14.46 6.04
CA THR A 140 -22.18 -15.47 5.15
C THR A 140 -21.17 -16.25 4.32
N ASP A 141 -19.89 -15.79 4.25
CA ASP A 141 -18.83 -16.53 3.59
C ASP A 141 -17.63 -16.74 4.51
N THR A 142 -17.60 -17.93 5.12
CA THR A 142 -16.56 -18.37 6.07
C THR A 142 -15.23 -18.70 5.38
N THR A 143 -15.19 -18.70 4.05
CA THR A 143 -13.96 -19.00 3.30
C THR A 143 -12.98 -17.85 3.30
N TYR A 144 -13.45 -16.65 3.64
CA TYR A 144 -12.62 -15.47 3.69
C TYR A 144 -12.09 -15.20 5.09
N ALA A 145 -10.92 -15.68 5.38
CA ALA A 145 -10.14 -15.28 6.53
C ALA A 145 -9.14 -14.19 6.15
N PRO A 146 -9.19 -12.97 6.74
CA PRO A 146 -8.11 -11.99 6.56
C PRO A 146 -6.82 -12.56 7.11
N LYS A 147 -5.69 -12.25 6.52
CA LYS A 147 -4.60 -13.14 6.44
C LYS A 147 -3.31 -12.84 7.08
N THR A 148 -2.63 -13.89 7.32
CA THR A 148 -1.28 -14.16 7.81
C THR A 148 -0.18 -13.23 7.30
N TYR A 149 -0.22 -12.84 6.05
CA TYR A 149 0.73 -11.92 5.41
C TYR A 149 0.71 -10.51 6.02
N HIS A 150 -0.43 -10.06 6.56
CA HIS A 150 -0.59 -8.74 7.13
C HIS A 150 -0.45 -8.69 8.64
N HIS A 151 -0.62 -9.81 9.31
CA HIS A 151 -0.56 -9.86 10.78
C HIS A 151 0.82 -9.57 11.36
N ASN A 152 1.87 -9.63 10.52
CA ASN A 152 3.25 -9.41 10.96
C ASN A 152 3.71 -7.95 10.77
N GLN A 153 2.86 -7.06 10.24
CA GLN A 153 3.20 -5.65 10.16
C GLN A 153 2.83 -4.94 11.47
N PRO A 154 3.68 -4.02 11.97
CA PRO A 154 3.29 -3.11 13.03
C PRO A 154 2.07 -2.29 12.61
N PRO A 155 0.93 -2.32 13.34
CA PRO A 155 -0.30 -1.66 12.91
C PRO A 155 -0.10 -0.17 12.59
N ALA A 156 0.67 0.55 13.42
CA ALA A 156 0.89 1.98 13.28
C ALA A 156 1.70 2.38 12.02
N SER A 157 2.40 1.44 11.36
CA SER A 157 3.15 1.69 10.12
C SER A 157 2.73 0.78 8.98
N TRP A 158 1.48 0.35 8.99
CA TRP A 158 0.95 -0.55 7.99
C TRP A 158 1.03 0.02 6.57
N ALA A 159 1.61 -0.74 5.68
CA ALA A 159 1.66 -0.46 4.25
C ALA A 159 0.77 -1.45 3.49
N HIS A 160 0.15 -1.00 2.40
CA HIS A 160 -0.63 -1.87 1.53
C HIS A 160 0.27 -2.39 0.41
N GLY A 161 0.29 -3.71 0.24
CA GLY A 161 0.91 -4.35 -0.90
C GLY A 161 0.24 -4.00 -2.23
N PRO A 162 0.83 -4.38 -3.37
CA PRO A 162 0.28 -4.07 -4.69
C PRO A 162 -1.12 -4.69 -4.88
N HIS A 163 -2.10 -3.84 -5.17
CA HIS A 163 -3.49 -4.23 -5.37
C HIS A 163 -4.19 -3.33 -6.38
N ILE A 164 -5.32 -3.81 -6.84
CA ILE A 164 -6.31 -3.05 -7.59
C ILE A 164 -7.53 -2.92 -6.66
N ASP A 165 -8.09 -1.73 -6.52
CA ASP A 165 -9.14 -1.47 -5.52
C ASP A 165 -10.41 -2.32 -5.75
N SER A 166 -10.73 -2.67 -6.98
CA SER A 166 -11.85 -3.55 -7.27
C SER A 166 -11.69 -4.96 -6.66
N TRP A 167 -10.46 -5.42 -6.43
CA TRP A 167 -10.21 -6.68 -5.72
C TRP A 167 -10.66 -6.62 -4.26
N ALA A 168 -10.57 -5.43 -3.66
CA ALA A 168 -11.02 -5.18 -2.29
C ALA A 168 -12.49 -4.74 -2.18
N GLY A 169 -13.22 -4.73 -3.28
CA GLY A 169 -14.65 -4.43 -3.28
C GLY A 169 -15.04 -2.99 -3.52
N HIS A 170 -14.13 -2.21 -4.08
CA HIS A 170 -14.45 -0.85 -4.50
C HIS A 170 -15.01 -0.84 -5.93
N SER A 171 -15.73 0.23 -6.26
CA SER A 171 -16.26 0.41 -7.61
C SER A 171 -15.15 0.54 -8.64
N ARG A 172 -15.29 -0.19 -9.77
CA ARG A 172 -14.30 -0.20 -10.86
C ARG A 172 -14.21 1.11 -11.62
N ASP A 173 -15.29 1.88 -11.65
CA ASP A 173 -15.38 3.15 -12.41
C ASP A 173 -15.00 4.36 -11.55
N GLY A 174 -14.53 4.12 -10.33
CA GLY A 174 -14.21 5.16 -9.38
C GLY A 174 -12.93 5.93 -9.70
N VAL A 175 -12.67 6.95 -8.91
CA VAL A 175 -11.42 7.72 -8.90
C VAL A 175 -10.99 7.90 -7.46
N ASN A 176 -9.75 7.56 -7.16
CA ASN A 176 -9.14 7.76 -5.85
C ASN A 176 -8.63 9.19 -5.70
N LEU A 177 -8.94 9.79 -4.57
CA LEU A 177 -8.36 11.03 -4.08
C LEU A 177 -7.41 10.67 -2.94
N TRP A 178 -6.15 11.01 -3.06
CA TRP A 178 -5.15 10.78 -2.02
C TRP A 178 -4.44 12.10 -1.71
N TRP A 179 -4.81 12.74 -0.62
CA TRP A 179 -4.43 14.09 -0.24
C TRP A 179 -3.34 14.08 0.82
N ALA A 180 -2.17 14.61 0.52
CA ALA A 180 -1.05 14.74 1.43
C ALA A 180 -1.31 15.87 2.45
N ILE A 181 -1.44 15.55 3.71
CA ILE A 181 -1.56 16.53 4.79
C ILE A 181 -0.18 16.93 5.30
N THR A 182 0.71 15.98 5.49
CA THR A 182 2.16 16.24 5.64
C THR A 182 2.86 16.08 4.30
N PRO A 183 4.08 16.61 4.11
CA PRO A 183 4.90 16.23 2.96
C PRO A 183 5.05 14.71 2.89
N VAL A 184 4.95 14.16 1.69
CA VAL A 184 5.09 12.73 1.42
C VAL A 184 6.24 12.53 0.46
N PRO A 185 7.43 12.18 0.95
CA PRO A 185 8.56 11.86 0.10
C PRO A 185 8.37 10.50 -0.58
N ALA A 186 9.19 10.24 -1.59
CA ALA A 186 9.16 9.00 -2.36
C ALA A 186 9.29 7.74 -1.48
N GLU A 187 9.99 7.86 -0.36
CA GLU A 187 10.28 6.79 0.60
C GLU A 187 9.07 6.39 1.47
N ALA A 188 8.00 7.17 1.44
CA ALA A 188 6.79 6.92 2.25
C ALA A 188 5.48 7.07 1.47
N GLY A 189 5.56 7.24 0.14
CA GLY A 189 4.42 7.61 -0.71
C GLY A 189 3.60 6.43 -1.23
N VAL A 190 2.73 6.78 -2.16
CA VAL A 190 2.01 5.83 -3.01
C VAL A 190 2.97 5.27 -4.05
N VAL A 191 2.82 4.00 -4.33
CA VAL A 191 3.53 3.28 -5.40
C VAL A 191 2.55 2.93 -6.49
N LEU A 192 2.92 3.19 -7.73
CA LEU A 192 2.12 2.86 -8.91
C LEU A 192 2.94 1.98 -9.86
N TYR A 193 2.23 1.11 -10.59
CA TYR A 193 2.79 0.27 -11.64
C TYR A 193 2.02 0.50 -12.96
N PRO A 194 2.17 1.69 -13.58
CA PRO A 194 1.39 2.06 -14.77
C PRO A 194 1.66 1.15 -15.97
N GLU A 195 2.85 0.56 -16.07
CA GLU A 195 3.22 -0.40 -17.12
C GLU A 195 2.39 -1.68 -17.11
N LEU A 196 1.78 -2.00 -15.95
CA LEU A 196 0.92 -3.17 -15.79
C LEU A 196 -0.57 -2.84 -15.96
N ALA A 197 -0.91 -1.61 -16.31
CA ALA A 197 -2.30 -1.12 -16.35
C ALA A 197 -3.22 -1.92 -17.31
N GLU A 198 -2.66 -2.47 -18.39
CA GLU A 198 -3.42 -3.23 -19.38
C GLU A 198 -3.32 -4.76 -19.20
N ARG A 199 -2.52 -5.21 -18.22
CA ARG A 199 -2.36 -6.65 -17.94
C ARG A 199 -3.53 -7.17 -17.10
N GLN A 200 -3.98 -8.38 -17.44
CA GLN A 200 -5.00 -9.10 -16.66
C GLN A 200 -4.34 -9.85 -15.50
N LEU A 201 -4.11 -9.14 -14.42
CA LEU A 201 -3.41 -9.66 -13.25
C LEU A 201 -4.36 -10.47 -12.34
N ARG A 202 -3.82 -11.45 -11.64
CA ARG A 202 -4.56 -12.28 -10.71
C ARG A 202 -4.43 -11.77 -9.27
N CYS A 203 -5.56 -11.66 -8.60
CA CYS A 203 -5.63 -11.39 -7.17
C CYS A 203 -5.36 -12.66 -6.35
N ASP A 204 -4.53 -12.58 -5.35
CA ASP A 204 -4.56 -13.54 -4.26
C ASP A 204 -5.77 -13.25 -3.36
N ARG A 205 -6.78 -14.10 -3.45
CA ARG A 205 -8.03 -13.93 -2.68
C ARG A 205 -7.84 -13.93 -1.16
N ARG A 206 -6.73 -14.39 -0.70
CA ARG A 206 -6.41 -14.38 0.72
C ARG A 206 -5.93 -13.03 1.22
N SER A 207 -5.08 -12.34 0.52
CA SER A 207 -4.52 -11.05 0.89
C SER A 207 -5.24 -9.88 0.22
N LEU A 208 -5.96 -10.10 -0.87
CA LEU A 208 -6.50 -9.09 -1.79
C LEU A 208 -5.41 -8.28 -2.50
N TYR A 209 -4.20 -8.83 -2.56
CA TYR A 209 -3.06 -8.25 -3.26
C TYR A 209 -2.75 -9.03 -4.53
N LEU A 210 -1.80 -8.54 -5.29
CA LEU A 210 -1.28 -9.25 -6.46
C LEU A 210 -0.83 -10.65 -6.06
N ALA A 211 -1.31 -11.65 -6.79
CA ALA A 211 -0.88 -13.04 -6.58
C ALA A 211 0.62 -13.18 -6.84
N PRO A 212 1.33 -14.07 -6.13
CA PRO A 212 2.74 -14.34 -6.38
C PRO A 212 3.02 -14.80 -7.82
N GLY A 213 4.25 -14.56 -8.28
CA GLY A 213 4.77 -14.99 -9.58
C GLY A 213 4.65 -13.93 -10.69
N TYR A 214 4.14 -12.74 -10.41
CA TYR A 214 4.16 -11.63 -11.35
C TYR A 214 5.35 -10.72 -11.06
N ARG A 215 6.32 -10.70 -11.97
CA ARG A 215 7.46 -9.81 -11.88
C ARG A 215 7.00 -8.35 -11.98
N LEU A 216 7.26 -7.59 -10.94
CA LEU A 216 6.97 -6.17 -10.94
C LEU A 216 8.03 -5.39 -11.71
N PRO A 217 7.67 -4.40 -12.52
CA PRO A 217 8.61 -3.41 -13.05
C PRO A 217 9.08 -2.48 -11.92
N THR A 218 10.07 -1.64 -12.22
CA THR A 218 10.50 -0.57 -11.29
C THR A 218 9.31 0.29 -10.92
N PRO A 219 9.02 0.46 -9.61
CA PRO A 219 7.86 1.20 -9.17
C PRO A 219 7.94 2.69 -9.54
N THR A 220 6.81 3.28 -9.93
CA THR A 220 6.67 4.73 -9.99
C THR A 220 6.33 5.25 -8.60
N PHE A 221 7.27 5.96 -7.98
CA PHE A 221 7.09 6.55 -6.67
C PHE A 221 6.44 7.93 -6.77
N VAL A 222 5.44 8.18 -5.94
CA VAL A 222 4.75 9.47 -5.91
C VAL A 222 5.18 10.27 -4.70
N SER A 223 5.85 11.41 -4.95
CA SER A 223 6.14 12.43 -3.92
C SER A 223 5.11 13.54 -4.01
N LEU A 224 4.61 14.01 -2.86
CA LEU A 224 3.65 15.11 -2.79
C LEU A 224 4.10 16.11 -1.72
N ALA A 225 4.01 17.40 -2.04
CA ALA A 225 4.12 18.44 -1.03
C ALA A 225 2.88 18.44 -0.11
N ALA A 226 2.98 19.04 1.07
CA ALA A 226 1.81 19.24 1.94
C ALA A 226 0.73 20.03 1.21
N GLY A 227 -0.50 19.55 1.28
CA GLY A 227 -1.64 20.14 0.58
C GLY A 227 -1.83 19.66 -0.87
N GLU A 228 -0.86 18.99 -1.49
CA GLU A 228 -1.06 18.39 -2.81
C GLU A 228 -1.91 17.12 -2.75
N MET A 229 -2.64 16.85 -3.81
CA MET A 229 -3.49 15.66 -3.93
C MET A 229 -3.15 14.87 -5.18
N LEU A 230 -3.03 13.56 -5.04
CA LEU A 230 -3.01 12.62 -6.15
C LEU A 230 -4.44 12.18 -6.47
N VAL A 231 -4.82 12.27 -7.74
CA VAL A 231 -6.08 11.76 -8.28
C VAL A 231 -5.73 10.64 -9.25
N PHE A 232 -6.18 9.42 -9.00
CA PHE A 232 -5.81 8.28 -9.82
C PHE A 232 -6.91 7.23 -9.95
N ASP A 233 -6.85 6.49 -11.05
CA ASP A 233 -7.75 5.38 -11.36
C ASP A 233 -7.52 4.22 -10.37
N PRO A 234 -8.57 3.71 -9.68
CA PRO A 234 -8.46 2.60 -8.74
C PRO A 234 -8.04 1.27 -9.40
N GLU A 235 -8.15 1.17 -10.71
CA GLU A 235 -7.73 0.00 -11.49
C GLU A 235 -6.24 0.03 -11.90
N PHE A 236 -5.47 1.06 -11.54
CA PHE A 236 -4.02 0.95 -11.54
C PHE A 236 -3.58 -0.05 -10.46
N LEU A 237 -2.65 -0.93 -10.79
CA LEU A 237 -1.93 -1.68 -9.75
C LEU A 237 -1.15 -0.67 -8.91
N HIS A 238 -1.47 -0.59 -7.62
CA HIS A 238 -0.88 0.37 -6.72
C HIS A 238 -0.72 -0.19 -5.31
N GLY A 239 0.08 0.49 -4.51
CA GLY A 239 0.27 0.18 -3.10
C GLY A 239 0.76 1.39 -2.33
N THR A 240 1.14 1.18 -1.08
CA THR A 240 1.83 2.18 -0.28
C THR A 240 3.18 1.65 0.15
N ARG A 241 4.18 2.51 0.09
CA ARG A 241 5.50 2.20 0.62
C ARG A 241 5.47 2.09 2.13
N LEU A 242 6.29 1.20 2.67
CA LEU A 242 6.62 1.23 4.08
C LEU A 242 7.19 2.60 4.42
N ASN A 243 6.75 3.21 5.51
CA ASN A 243 7.29 4.51 5.92
C ASN A 243 8.69 4.33 6.53
N THR A 244 9.70 4.42 5.69
CA THR A 244 11.11 4.27 6.07
C THR A 244 11.75 5.60 6.47
N THR A 245 10.96 6.66 6.57
CA THR A 245 11.43 8.00 7.01
C THR A 245 11.41 8.14 8.52
N THR A 246 11.88 9.28 9.02
CA THR A 246 11.81 9.65 10.43
C THR A 246 10.58 10.46 10.79
N SER A 247 9.66 10.69 9.85
CA SER A 247 8.48 11.53 10.05
C SER A 247 7.19 10.76 9.89
N THR A 248 6.17 11.08 10.69
CA THR A 248 4.82 10.56 10.51
C THR A 248 4.23 11.09 9.20
N ARG A 249 3.71 10.17 8.38
CA ARG A 249 2.94 10.52 7.19
C ARG A 249 1.47 10.65 7.55
N VAL A 250 0.89 11.82 7.23
CA VAL A 250 -0.54 12.07 7.37
C VAL A 250 -1.16 12.34 6.00
N ALA A 251 -2.21 11.62 5.65
CA ALA A 251 -2.93 11.78 4.40
C ALA A 251 -4.41 11.49 4.57
N VAL A 252 -5.25 12.12 3.74
CA VAL A 252 -6.68 11.83 3.64
C VAL A 252 -6.97 11.11 2.33
N SER A 253 -7.77 10.05 2.39
CA SER A 253 -8.27 9.35 1.20
C SER A 253 -9.78 9.47 1.11
N ALA A 254 -10.26 9.73 -0.10
CA ALA A 254 -11.67 9.73 -0.49
C ALA A 254 -11.80 9.10 -1.88
N ARG A 255 -13.04 8.85 -2.31
CA ARG A 255 -13.33 8.31 -3.65
C ARG A 255 -14.48 9.04 -4.31
N LEU A 256 -14.40 9.14 -5.62
CA LEU A 256 -15.47 9.64 -6.46
C LEU A 256 -15.87 8.57 -7.48
N ASN A 257 -17.11 8.61 -7.93
CA ASN A 257 -17.59 7.73 -9.02
C ASN A 257 -18.41 8.55 -10.03
N PRO A 258 -18.09 8.49 -11.34
CA PRO A 258 -18.72 9.35 -12.37
C PRO A 258 -20.21 9.06 -12.62
N ARG A 259 -20.68 7.95 -12.11
CA ARG A 259 -22.06 7.45 -12.22
C ARG A 259 -22.35 6.52 -11.03
N GLN A 260 -23.48 5.88 -11.02
CA GLN A 260 -23.78 4.90 -9.99
C GLN A 260 -22.66 3.85 -9.89
N PRO A 261 -22.16 3.55 -8.67
CA PRO A 261 -21.08 2.60 -8.47
C PRO A 261 -21.37 1.22 -9.05
N VAL A 262 -20.37 0.63 -9.69
CA VAL A 262 -20.42 -0.71 -10.26
C VAL A 262 -19.33 -1.58 -9.63
N PHE A 263 -19.72 -2.72 -9.09
CA PHE A 263 -18.84 -3.63 -8.38
C PHE A 263 -18.51 -4.87 -9.21
N ASP A 264 -17.36 -5.47 -8.97
CA ASP A 264 -17.02 -6.76 -9.57
C ASP A 264 -17.92 -7.86 -8.96
N ALA A 265 -18.53 -8.70 -9.79
CA ALA A 265 -19.40 -9.79 -9.35
C ALA A 265 -18.67 -10.83 -8.49
N ALA A 266 -17.35 -10.97 -8.68
CA ALA A 266 -16.48 -11.82 -7.86
C ALA A 266 -16.07 -11.13 -6.55
N CYS A 267 -16.42 -9.87 -6.37
CA CYS A 267 -16.01 -9.10 -5.23
C CYS A 267 -16.88 -9.38 -4.01
N PHE A 268 -16.21 -9.81 -2.98
CA PHE A 268 -16.78 -10.22 -1.73
C PHE A 268 -17.24 -9.07 -0.82
N TYR A 269 -16.68 -7.87 -1.02
CA TYR A 269 -16.87 -6.73 -0.13
C TYR A 269 -17.67 -5.59 -0.74
N ALA A 270 -18.32 -5.75 -1.85
CA ALA A 270 -19.03 -4.69 -2.51
C ALA A 270 -19.90 -3.86 -1.54
N ARG A 271 -19.27 -2.89 -0.87
CA ARG A 271 -19.89 -2.01 0.12
C ARG A 271 -19.29 -0.65 -0.02
N GLU A 272 -20.15 0.29 -0.25
CA GLU A 272 -19.73 1.66 -0.29
C GLU A 272 -20.83 2.56 0.26
N PHE A 273 -20.42 3.68 0.80
CA PHE A 273 -21.28 4.66 1.44
C PHE A 273 -21.38 5.87 0.53
N TRP A 274 -22.04 5.71 -0.59
CA TRP A 274 -22.09 6.73 -1.61
C TRP A 274 -23.19 7.76 -1.39
N HIS A 275 -22.86 9.05 -1.56
CA HIS A 275 -23.81 10.13 -1.72
C HIS A 275 -23.83 10.57 -3.16
N ARG A 276 -25.01 10.92 -3.66
CA ARG A 276 -25.09 11.73 -4.89
C ARG A 276 -24.53 13.11 -4.61
N ALA A 277 -23.80 13.67 -5.56
CA ALA A 277 -23.19 15.00 -5.43
C ALA A 277 -24.24 16.08 -5.07
N GLU A 278 -25.42 16.03 -5.69
CA GLU A 278 -26.54 16.95 -5.42
C GLU A 278 -27.00 16.93 -3.94
N ASN A 279 -26.96 15.77 -3.29
CA ASN A 279 -27.33 15.67 -1.87
C ASN A 279 -26.33 16.39 -0.98
N ILE A 280 -25.03 16.24 -1.28
CA ILE A 280 -23.96 16.95 -0.55
C ILE A 280 -24.08 18.45 -0.74
N GLU A 281 -24.35 18.90 -1.97
CA GLU A 281 -24.56 20.32 -2.32
C GLU A 281 -25.78 20.91 -1.60
N ALA A 282 -26.85 20.12 -1.45
CA ALA A 282 -28.04 20.47 -0.68
C ALA A 282 -27.85 20.41 0.85
N GLY A 283 -26.68 19.95 1.33
CA GLY A 283 -26.39 19.83 2.76
C GLY A 283 -26.92 18.57 3.41
N HIS A 284 -27.26 17.55 2.63
CA HIS A 284 -27.71 16.27 3.13
C HIS A 284 -26.55 15.29 3.25
N PHE A 285 -26.18 14.96 4.49
CA PHE A 285 -25.02 14.13 4.83
C PHE A 285 -25.40 12.80 5.52
N ASP A 286 -26.64 12.38 5.45
CA ASP A 286 -27.09 11.13 6.06
C ASP A 286 -26.44 9.94 5.37
N ARG A 287 -25.75 9.09 6.15
CA ARG A 287 -25.06 7.92 5.62
C ARG A 287 -26.05 6.88 5.11
N VAL A 288 -25.98 6.63 3.82
CA VAL A 288 -26.75 5.57 3.15
C VAL A 288 -25.79 4.49 2.70
N ILE A 289 -26.06 3.24 3.12
CA ILE A 289 -25.31 2.08 2.65
C ILE A 289 -25.92 1.63 1.33
N HIS A 290 -25.19 1.82 0.26
CA HIS A 290 -25.52 1.23 -1.03
C HIS A 290 -25.00 -0.21 -1.07
N LEU A 291 -25.92 -1.13 -1.29
CA LEU A 291 -25.58 -2.52 -1.53
C LEU A 291 -25.62 -2.76 -3.03
N PRO A 292 -24.66 -3.51 -3.56
CA PRO A 292 -24.77 -3.92 -4.93
C PRO A 292 -26.06 -4.71 -5.11
N ARG A 293 -26.89 -4.26 -6.02
CA ARG A 293 -27.96 -5.06 -6.60
C ARG A 293 -27.38 -5.78 -7.81
N GLU A 294 -27.99 -6.86 -8.26
CA GLU A 294 -27.49 -7.64 -9.39
C GLU A 294 -27.12 -6.79 -10.62
N HIS A 295 -27.91 -5.75 -10.91
CA HIS A 295 -27.64 -4.84 -12.03
C HIS A 295 -26.47 -3.85 -11.82
N HIS A 296 -25.90 -3.79 -10.62
CA HIS A 296 -24.71 -3.00 -10.31
C HIS A 296 -23.44 -3.85 -10.31
N LEU A 297 -23.55 -5.14 -10.59
CA LEU A 297 -22.41 -6.02 -10.71
C LEU A 297 -21.94 -6.01 -12.16
N ALA A 298 -20.66 -5.73 -12.37
CA ALA A 298 -20.05 -5.98 -13.66
C ALA A 298 -20.06 -7.49 -13.92
N PRO A 299 -20.26 -7.94 -15.16
CA PRO A 299 -20.07 -9.33 -15.51
C PRO A 299 -18.63 -9.72 -15.16
N ALA A 300 -18.45 -10.96 -14.67
CA ALA A 300 -17.11 -11.50 -14.48
C ALA A 300 -16.32 -11.36 -15.79
N SER A 301 -15.05 -10.94 -15.68
CA SER A 301 -14.21 -10.85 -16.87
C SER A 301 -14.11 -12.22 -17.52
N GLU A 302 -14.49 -12.33 -18.78
CA GLU A 302 -14.31 -13.54 -19.57
C GLU A 302 -12.84 -13.78 -19.94
N VAL A 303 -11.99 -12.75 -19.77
CA VAL A 303 -10.57 -12.83 -20.08
C VAL A 303 -9.85 -13.52 -18.92
N ALA A 304 -9.21 -14.64 -19.20
CA ALA A 304 -8.39 -15.32 -18.23
C ALA A 304 -7.19 -14.45 -17.81
N PRO A 305 -6.83 -14.45 -16.51
CA PRO A 305 -5.62 -13.76 -16.08
C PRO A 305 -4.39 -14.27 -16.85
N GLU A 306 -3.46 -13.36 -17.13
CA GLU A 306 -2.17 -13.74 -17.69
C GLU A 306 -1.43 -14.70 -16.76
N PRO A 307 -0.66 -15.67 -17.30
CA PRO A 307 0.14 -16.55 -16.46
C PRO A 307 1.22 -15.73 -15.71
N PRO A 308 1.66 -16.22 -14.54
CA PRO A 308 2.82 -15.65 -13.85
C PRO A 308 4.08 -15.66 -14.73
N ASP A 309 5.00 -14.74 -14.45
CA ASP A 309 6.29 -14.65 -15.12
C ASP A 309 7.26 -15.69 -14.54
N PRO A 310 7.63 -16.77 -15.25
CA PRO A 310 8.47 -17.80 -14.68
C PRO A 310 9.89 -17.29 -14.45
N VAL A 311 10.45 -17.60 -13.29
CA VAL A 311 11.87 -17.40 -12.99
C VAL A 311 12.57 -18.76 -13.09
N PRO A 312 13.67 -18.87 -13.86
CA PRO A 312 14.44 -20.10 -13.95
C PRO A 312 14.81 -20.60 -12.53
N THR A 313 14.68 -21.90 -12.32
CA THR A 313 14.92 -22.49 -11.00
C THR A 313 15.83 -23.73 -11.15
N VAL A 314 16.92 -23.71 -10.41
CA VAL A 314 17.81 -24.87 -10.24
C VAL A 314 17.45 -25.56 -8.93
N ARG A 315 17.09 -26.84 -8.99
CA ARG A 315 16.75 -27.65 -7.83
C ARG A 315 17.90 -28.56 -7.48
N LEU A 316 18.45 -28.39 -6.30
CA LEU A 316 19.60 -29.17 -5.85
C LEU A 316 19.18 -30.43 -5.08
N GLY A 317 17.97 -30.47 -4.49
CA GLY A 317 17.43 -31.63 -3.79
C GLY A 317 18.15 -31.99 -2.49
N VAL A 318 19.12 -31.21 -2.07
CA VAL A 318 19.89 -31.37 -0.84
C VAL A 318 19.58 -30.24 0.14
N ALA A 319 19.80 -30.48 1.43
CA ALA A 319 19.71 -29.42 2.43
C ALA A 319 20.84 -28.40 2.26
N CYS A 320 20.54 -27.14 2.58
CA CYS A 320 21.51 -26.04 2.52
C CYS A 320 22.55 -26.23 3.65
N SER A 321 23.77 -26.63 3.29
CA SER A 321 24.86 -26.85 4.23
C SER A 321 26.03 -25.90 3.95
N PRO A 322 26.78 -25.46 4.98
CA PRO A 322 27.91 -24.54 4.80
C PRO A 322 28.96 -25.06 3.81
N GLY A 323 29.52 -24.14 3.03
CA GLY A 323 30.56 -24.41 2.06
C GLY A 323 30.20 -24.08 0.62
N PRO A 324 31.08 -24.36 -0.33
CA PRO A 324 30.87 -24.10 -1.75
C PRO A 324 29.85 -25.07 -2.36
N VAL A 325 28.89 -24.55 -3.09
CA VAL A 325 27.86 -25.31 -3.80
C VAL A 325 27.86 -24.89 -5.27
N ARG A 326 28.10 -25.82 -6.17
CA ARG A 326 27.95 -25.61 -7.62
C ARG A 326 26.50 -25.46 -7.96
N VAL A 327 26.14 -24.36 -8.62
CA VAL A 327 24.75 -24.01 -8.93
C VAL A 327 24.41 -24.33 -10.38
N CYS A 328 25.08 -23.66 -11.32
CA CYS A 328 24.75 -23.76 -12.73
C CYS A 328 25.88 -23.20 -13.62
N ASP A 329 25.80 -23.50 -14.91
CA ASP A 329 26.63 -22.82 -15.92
C ASP A 329 26.27 -21.33 -15.97
N GLN A 330 27.29 -20.48 -16.19
CA GLN A 330 27.14 -19.03 -16.25
C GLN A 330 26.15 -18.56 -17.33
N THR A 331 26.00 -19.33 -18.39
CA THR A 331 25.03 -19.05 -19.47
C THR A 331 23.57 -19.11 -19.01
N MET A 332 23.29 -19.76 -17.89
CA MET A 332 21.93 -19.79 -17.29
C MET A 332 21.56 -18.52 -16.56
N LEU A 333 22.53 -17.65 -16.22
CA LEU A 333 22.30 -16.40 -15.50
C LEU A 333 23.02 -15.25 -16.21
N PRO A 334 22.63 -14.87 -17.43
CA PRO A 334 23.21 -13.72 -18.10
C PRO A 334 22.89 -12.41 -17.39
N ILE A 335 23.63 -11.34 -17.74
CA ILE A 335 23.41 -10.00 -17.19
C ILE A 335 21.94 -9.57 -17.37
N GLY A 336 21.35 -8.98 -16.33
CA GLY A 336 19.95 -8.56 -16.27
C GLY A 336 18.97 -9.69 -15.95
N GLN A 337 19.45 -10.91 -15.78
CA GLN A 337 18.60 -12.06 -15.44
C GLN A 337 18.71 -12.45 -13.95
N ARG A 338 17.75 -13.27 -13.55
CA ARG A 338 17.68 -13.82 -12.19
C ARG A 338 17.43 -15.33 -12.24
N LEU A 339 17.86 -16.01 -11.21
CA LEU A 339 17.77 -17.46 -11.04
C LEU A 339 17.40 -17.78 -9.59
N VAL A 340 16.50 -18.72 -9.38
CA VAL A 340 16.24 -19.27 -8.04
C VAL A 340 17.04 -20.56 -7.87
N VAL A 341 17.75 -20.67 -6.76
CA VAL A 341 18.39 -21.92 -6.31
C VAL A 341 17.52 -22.48 -5.20
N GLU A 342 16.96 -23.66 -5.44
CA GLU A 342 16.07 -24.33 -4.49
C GLU A 342 16.80 -25.48 -3.82
N PHE A 343 17.14 -25.30 -2.54
CA PHE A 343 17.55 -26.36 -1.62
C PHE A 343 16.31 -27.07 -1.05
N ALA A 344 16.47 -28.18 -0.39
CA ALA A 344 15.36 -28.87 0.25
C ALA A 344 14.68 -28.05 1.36
N ASP A 345 15.39 -27.14 2.00
CA ASP A 345 14.96 -26.36 3.16
C ASP A 345 15.01 -24.83 2.95
N ARG A 346 15.49 -24.35 1.78
CA ARG A 346 15.71 -22.93 1.54
C ARG A 346 15.69 -22.59 0.05
N ARG A 347 15.29 -21.33 -0.25
CA ARG A 347 15.34 -20.78 -1.60
C ARG A 347 16.20 -19.52 -1.62
N ILE A 348 17.12 -19.44 -2.56
CA ILE A 348 18.05 -18.33 -2.76
C ILE A 348 17.75 -17.69 -4.09
N LEU A 349 17.68 -16.38 -4.13
CA LEU A 349 17.59 -15.61 -5.37
C LEU A 349 19.01 -15.16 -5.76
N MET A 350 19.42 -15.50 -6.96
CA MET A 350 20.62 -14.96 -7.60
C MET A 350 20.19 -13.94 -8.67
N VAL A 351 20.82 -12.79 -8.66
CA VAL A 351 20.60 -11.70 -9.63
C VAL A 351 21.92 -11.30 -10.24
N ASN A 352 22.01 -11.31 -11.57
CA ASN A 352 23.18 -10.80 -12.28
C ASN A 352 22.88 -9.41 -12.82
N GLY A 353 23.45 -8.40 -12.19
CA GLY A 353 23.25 -6.98 -12.50
C GLY A 353 24.55 -6.22 -12.62
N ASP A 354 24.51 -4.91 -12.50
CA ASP A 354 25.66 -4.00 -12.66
C ASP A 354 26.80 -4.29 -11.67
N LEU A 355 26.49 -4.89 -10.53
CA LEU A 355 27.45 -5.32 -9.50
C LEU A 355 28.00 -6.74 -9.72
N GLY A 356 27.71 -7.39 -10.84
CA GLY A 356 27.88 -8.82 -11.05
C GLY A 356 26.78 -9.61 -10.33
N VAL A 357 27.03 -10.89 -10.05
CA VAL A 357 26.05 -11.76 -9.41
C VAL A 357 25.97 -11.48 -7.91
N ARG A 358 24.75 -11.31 -7.43
CA ARG A 358 24.41 -11.21 -6.00
C ARG A 358 23.41 -12.30 -5.64
N ALA A 359 23.58 -12.85 -4.45
CA ALA A 359 22.69 -13.90 -3.95
C ALA A 359 22.19 -13.57 -2.53
N PHE A 360 20.93 -13.90 -2.26
CA PHE A 360 20.28 -13.66 -0.97
C PHE A 360 19.03 -14.55 -0.84
N ASP A 361 18.51 -14.69 0.37
CA ASP A 361 17.26 -15.42 0.58
C ASP A 361 16.10 -14.80 -0.20
N THR A 362 15.21 -15.63 -0.74
CA THR A 362 14.02 -15.13 -1.46
C THR A 362 13.00 -14.45 -0.54
N VAL A 363 13.19 -14.49 0.76
CA VAL A 363 12.23 -14.02 1.76
C VAL A 363 12.58 -12.62 2.22
N CYS A 364 11.66 -11.67 2.00
CA CYS A 364 11.83 -10.31 2.50
C CYS A 364 11.80 -10.26 4.03
N PRO A 365 12.80 -9.63 4.70
CA PRO A 365 12.88 -9.57 6.16
C PRO A 365 11.73 -8.79 6.82
N HIS A 366 10.98 -7.96 6.06
CA HIS A 366 9.86 -7.20 6.60
C HIS A 366 8.68 -8.12 6.98
N VAL A 367 8.05 -8.78 5.99
CA VAL A 367 6.84 -9.61 6.20
C VAL A 367 6.84 -10.88 5.37
N GLY A 368 7.97 -11.31 4.88
CA GLY A 368 8.11 -12.58 4.19
C GLY A 368 7.65 -12.59 2.72
N ALA A 369 7.50 -11.43 2.07
CA ALA A 369 7.20 -11.40 0.63
C ALA A 369 8.31 -12.08 -0.19
N ASP A 370 7.93 -12.81 -1.23
CA ASP A 370 8.90 -13.48 -2.11
C ASP A 370 9.60 -12.45 -3.02
N LEU A 371 10.86 -12.18 -2.76
CA LEU A 371 11.69 -11.21 -3.48
C LEU A 371 11.92 -11.57 -4.95
N THR A 372 11.60 -12.79 -5.35
CA THR A 372 11.70 -13.28 -6.73
C THR A 372 10.91 -12.39 -7.70
N ASP A 373 9.79 -11.83 -7.25
CA ASP A 373 8.89 -10.98 -8.04
C ASP A 373 9.30 -9.49 -8.00
N GLY A 374 10.29 -9.12 -7.18
CA GLY A 374 10.71 -7.74 -6.99
C GLY A 374 11.39 -7.13 -8.21
N ALA A 375 11.30 -5.82 -8.38
CA ALA A 375 12.05 -5.09 -9.39
C ALA A 375 13.52 -4.95 -9.00
N VAL A 376 14.41 -5.02 -9.99
CA VAL A 376 15.82 -4.63 -9.82
C VAL A 376 16.09 -3.46 -10.77
N ASP A 377 16.60 -2.37 -10.20
CA ASP A 377 16.95 -1.16 -10.92
C ASP A 377 18.36 -0.70 -10.47
N GLY A 378 19.32 -0.84 -11.35
CA GLY A 378 20.73 -0.65 -11.01
C GLY A 378 21.17 -1.55 -9.84
N GLU A 379 21.62 -0.92 -8.76
CA GLU A 379 22.06 -1.59 -7.53
C GLU A 379 20.95 -1.82 -6.50
N THR A 380 19.69 -1.56 -6.85
CA THR A 380 18.56 -1.60 -5.90
C THR A 380 17.58 -2.71 -6.26
N LEU A 381 17.24 -3.53 -5.26
CA LEU A 381 16.10 -4.45 -5.30
C LEU A 381 14.92 -3.82 -4.56
N PHE A 382 13.78 -3.73 -5.21
CA PHE A 382 12.53 -3.31 -4.58
C PHE A 382 11.67 -4.54 -4.21
N CYS A 383 11.39 -4.68 -2.92
CA CYS A 383 10.50 -5.74 -2.44
C CYS A 383 9.11 -5.65 -3.08
N PRO A 384 8.54 -6.73 -3.64
CA PRO A 384 7.24 -6.68 -4.31
C PRO A 384 6.09 -6.42 -3.33
N GLY A 385 6.29 -6.63 -2.03
CA GLY A 385 5.25 -6.40 -1.03
C GLY A 385 4.99 -4.92 -0.75
N HIS A 386 6.02 -4.17 -0.33
CA HIS A 386 5.86 -2.79 0.15
C HIS A 386 6.93 -1.85 -0.39
N ALA A 387 7.56 -2.20 -1.50
CA ALA A 387 8.60 -1.44 -2.18
C ALA A 387 9.76 -0.99 -1.26
N VAL A 388 10.08 -1.80 -0.23
CA VAL A 388 11.32 -1.60 0.54
C VAL A 388 12.49 -1.73 -0.42
N ALA A 389 13.36 -0.73 -0.43
CA ALA A 389 14.54 -0.71 -1.28
C ALA A 389 15.73 -1.34 -0.54
N PHE A 390 16.30 -2.38 -1.12
CA PHE A 390 17.52 -3.03 -0.62
C PHE A 390 18.67 -2.74 -1.56
N ASN A 391 19.77 -2.29 -1.00
CA ASN A 391 21.02 -2.10 -1.76
C ASN A 391 21.68 -3.46 -1.99
N LEU A 392 21.87 -3.85 -3.24
CA LEU A 392 22.48 -5.13 -3.60
C LEU A 392 23.99 -5.18 -3.38
N ARG A 393 24.65 -4.05 -3.02
CA ARG A 393 26.08 -4.01 -2.69
C ARG A 393 26.35 -4.58 -1.30
N ASP A 394 25.49 -4.25 -0.33
CA ASP A 394 25.71 -4.56 1.10
C ASP A 394 24.46 -5.10 1.82
N GLY A 395 23.34 -5.26 1.13
CA GLY A 395 22.07 -5.75 1.68
C GLY A 395 21.30 -4.71 2.50
N SER A 396 21.82 -3.50 2.69
CA SER A 396 21.19 -2.47 3.53
C SER A 396 19.86 -1.97 2.96
N SER A 397 19.02 -1.44 3.83
CA SER A 397 17.82 -0.68 3.47
C SER A 397 17.76 0.64 4.25
N PRO A 398 16.84 1.56 3.92
CA PRO A 398 16.63 2.77 4.73
C PRO A 398 16.20 2.49 6.18
N CYS A 399 15.70 1.28 6.49
CA CYS A 399 15.39 0.84 7.85
C CYS A 399 16.53 -0.01 8.40
N ALA A 400 17.12 0.41 9.52
CA ALA A 400 18.23 -0.31 10.13
C ALA A 400 17.87 -1.74 10.58
N SER A 401 16.59 -1.97 10.91
CA SER A 401 16.06 -3.29 11.29
C SER A 401 15.81 -4.22 10.09
N LEU A 402 15.90 -3.71 8.85
CA LEU A 402 15.64 -4.48 7.64
C LEU A 402 16.88 -4.53 6.75
N ALA A 403 17.51 -5.69 6.66
CA ALA A 403 18.64 -5.91 5.77
C ALA A 403 18.54 -7.30 5.12
N LEU A 404 19.06 -7.44 3.90
CA LEU A 404 19.26 -8.74 3.27
C LEU A 404 20.60 -9.31 3.71
N ASP A 405 20.61 -10.57 4.09
CA ASP A 405 21.85 -11.32 4.25
C ASP A 405 22.34 -11.73 2.85
N LEU A 406 23.40 -11.07 2.37
CA LEU A 406 24.01 -11.39 1.09
C LEU A 406 24.92 -12.60 1.21
N TRP A 407 24.90 -13.44 0.19
CA TRP A 407 25.74 -14.62 0.09
C TRP A 407 26.83 -14.39 -0.95
N ASP A 408 28.03 -14.84 -0.66
CA ASP A 408 29.13 -14.75 -1.62
C ASP A 408 28.89 -15.68 -2.80
N VAL A 409 29.20 -15.19 -3.99
CA VAL A 409 29.14 -15.94 -5.24
C VAL A 409 30.51 -15.87 -5.89
N ALA A 410 31.05 -17.00 -6.28
CA ALA A 410 32.31 -17.14 -6.98
C ALA A 410 32.13 -17.73 -8.39
N GLU A 411 33.10 -17.50 -9.23
CA GLU A 411 33.23 -18.14 -10.54
C GLU A 411 34.27 -19.24 -10.50
N GLU A 412 33.92 -20.45 -10.92
CA GLU A 412 34.87 -21.54 -11.08
C GLU A 412 34.73 -22.16 -12.49
N GLY A 413 35.66 -21.83 -13.35
CA GLY A 413 35.54 -22.18 -14.78
C GLY A 413 34.39 -21.51 -15.46
N SER A 414 33.40 -22.27 -15.94
CA SER A 414 32.15 -21.78 -16.52
C SER A 414 30.95 -21.81 -15.55
N GLU A 415 31.18 -22.12 -14.28
CA GLU A 415 30.10 -22.35 -13.31
C GLU A 415 30.03 -21.24 -12.26
N TRP A 416 28.80 -20.96 -11.78
CA TRP A 416 28.54 -20.17 -10.59
C TRP A 416 28.59 -21.06 -9.36
N ILE A 417 29.36 -20.63 -8.35
CA ILE A 417 29.54 -21.28 -7.05
C ILE A 417 28.92 -20.38 -5.98
N LEU A 418 27.93 -20.89 -5.28
CA LEU A 418 27.33 -20.22 -4.13
C LEU A 418 28.08 -20.64 -2.86
N MET A 419 28.58 -19.67 -2.11
CA MET A 419 29.24 -19.89 -0.84
C MET A 419 28.20 -19.83 0.27
N VAL A 420 27.76 -21.00 0.73
CA VAL A 420 26.79 -21.09 1.83
C VAL A 420 27.50 -20.71 3.13
N PRO A 421 27.05 -19.64 3.84
CA PRO A 421 27.69 -19.21 5.08
C PRO A 421 27.54 -20.25 6.19
N GLU A 422 28.53 -20.34 7.07
CA GLU A 422 28.35 -21.00 8.37
C GLU A 422 27.25 -20.25 9.12
N ARG A 423 26.20 -20.95 9.57
CA ARG A 423 25.09 -20.32 10.30
C ARG A 423 25.68 -19.55 11.49
N SER A 424 25.68 -18.23 11.40
CA SER A 424 25.75 -17.42 12.62
C SER A 424 24.47 -17.73 13.40
N ALA A 425 24.61 -18.18 14.64
CA ALA A 425 23.49 -18.47 15.53
C ALA A 425 22.56 -17.26 15.56
N SER A 426 21.37 -17.46 14.98
CA SER A 426 20.11 -16.71 15.18
C SER A 426 20.18 -15.23 15.53
N ARG A 427 19.78 -14.38 14.59
CA ARG A 427 18.92 -13.25 14.96
C ARG A 427 17.50 -13.83 15.15
N SER A 428 17.23 -14.27 16.40
CA SER A 428 15.88 -14.67 16.86
C SER A 428 15.04 -13.45 17.16
#